data_d581a7b8ee1c1402c58d0f8055706a2b
#
_entry.id   d581a7b8ee1c1402c58d0f8055706a2b
#
_cell.length_a   1.000
_cell.length_b   1.000
_cell.length_c   1.000
_cell.angle_alpha   90.00
_cell.angle_beta   90.00
_cell.angle_gamma   90.00
#
_symmetry.space_group_name_H-M   'P 1'
#
loop_
_entity.id
_entity.type
_entity.pdbx_description
1 polymer ?
#
loop_
_entity_poly.entity_id
_entity_poly.type
_entity_poly.pdbx_seq_one_letter_code
_entity_poly.pdbx_strand_id
1 'polypeptide(L)'
;MRLRLEFAFALGLLPAAALAQPSSSPQPFAVLHPDDYHHYVTQFAADEREATRQLPADEWPWIAANIPLFDSSNKQFEEMYYFRWYSFQKHIEETADHGFLITEWLHRPDLPQNGVLPDAASFHLGEARWLRNPKIATDYARFWGSPDARPRNYSFPFAWSVQLVTEATGNPKLGTDLLPNFINNYQAWDDHLDPDVGMYWQIDTRDAMEKSIGGDGYRTPLNSYMLADARAIADFARASQQSAVSANYDAKARTLEHLIETRLWNPKDQFYEDLSPAADSGIRREKRFKDPGTQLQFAGVRELIGYIPWQFYAPTPSHAIVWKQLFDSNGFAGKYGPTTAERRSPRFRFASDDQCTWNGPSWPYATTQTLLALANLLGGPAQSYIGKAQYYQLFANYVLSQHIKLPSGRLIDWIDEDLDADTNEWIAKDMLIAKNKQVGRGNYYNHSGFADPLITGLIGLRPRADSKIVVHPLLLAGEWTYFAVDGLPYHGHLLAIVYDETGKQYRLGRGFMLFVDGEKIASRATLGPLEAELPH
;
A
#
# COMPACT_ATOMS: atom_id res chain seq x y z
N MET A 1 1.88 -75.81 -57.10
CA MET A 1 1.20 -74.90 -58.08
C MET A 1 1.04 -73.56 -57.32
N ARG A 2 1.97 -72.59 -57.53
CA ARG A 2 2.02 -71.29 -56.84
C ARG A 2 1.55 -70.21 -57.86
N LEU A 3 0.43 -69.57 -57.59
CA LEU A 3 -0.05 -68.39 -58.25
C LEU A 3 0.65 -67.15 -57.71
N ARG A 4 1.29 -66.37 -58.54
CA ARG A 4 1.77 -65.01 -58.25
C ARG A 4 0.69 -64.02 -58.71
N LEU A 5 0.22 -63.19 -57.77
CA LEU A 5 -0.57 -61.99 -58.11
C LEU A 5 0.38 -60.80 -58.15
N GLU A 6 0.43 -60.12 -59.28
CA GLU A 6 1.11 -58.82 -59.44
C GLU A 6 0.11 -57.72 -59.14
N PHE A 7 0.49 -56.83 -58.20
CA PHE A 7 -0.25 -55.59 -57.95
C PHE A 7 0.47 -54.44 -58.65
N ALA A 8 -0.23 -53.81 -59.58
CA ALA A 8 0.21 -52.54 -60.18
C ALA A 8 -0.16 -51.36 -59.24
N PHE A 9 0.85 -50.59 -58.85
CA PHE A 9 0.64 -49.32 -58.14
C PHE A 9 0.44 -48.18 -59.12
N ALA A 10 -0.77 -47.59 -59.09
CA ALA A 10 -1.03 -46.33 -59.79
C ALA A 10 -0.69 -45.15 -58.83
N LEU A 11 0.35 -44.39 -59.17
CA LEU A 11 0.64 -43.11 -58.45
C LEU A 11 -0.38 -42.05 -58.87
N GLY A 12 -1.34 -41.75 -58.01
CA GLY A 12 -2.20 -40.57 -58.13
C GLY A 12 -1.50 -39.33 -57.52
N LEU A 13 -1.19 -38.36 -58.36
CA LEU A 13 -0.75 -37.02 -57.93
C LEU A 13 -1.93 -36.31 -57.29
N LEU A 14 -1.87 -36.14 -55.95
CA LEU A 14 -2.76 -35.25 -55.23
C LEU A 14 -2.20 -33.81 -55.31
N PRO A 15 -3.04 -32.78 -55.52
CA PRO A 15 -2.59 -31.39 -55.51
C PRO A 15 -2.20 -30.99 -54.08
N ALA A 16 -1.05 -30.35 -53.94
CA ALA A 16 -0.58 -29.78 -52.67
C ALA A 16 -1.59 -28.72 -52.20
N ALA A 17 -2.32 -29.04 -51.12
CA ALA A 17 -3.10 -28.04 -50.41
C ALA A 17 -2.12 -27.03 -49.78
N ALA A 18 -2.19 -25.79 -50.23
CA ALA A 18 -1.50 -24.68 -49.60
C ALA A 18 -1.97 -24.58 -48.14
N LEU A 19 -1.08 -24.89 -47.20
CA LEU A 19 -1.29 -24.62 -45.80
C LEU A 19 -1.45 -23.10 -45.65
N ALA A 20 -2.68 -22.66 -45.41
CA ALA A 20 -2.96 -21.28 -44.97
C ALA A 20 -2.14 -21.04 -43.71
N GLN A 21 -1.25 -20.05 -43.74
CA GLN A 21 -0.59 -19.57 -42.54
C GLN A 21 -1.67 -19.13 -41.56
N PRO A 22 -1.56 -19.46 -40.25
CA PRO A 22 -2.48 -18.95 -39.27
C PRO A 22 -2.40 -17.42 -39.32
N SER A 23 -3.53 -16.77 -39.55
CA SER A 23 -3.67 -15.33 -39.43
C SER A 23 -3.24 -14.98 -37.99
N SER A 24 -2.11 -14.29 -37.87
CA SER A 24 -1.72 -13.70 -36.58
C SER A 24 -2.85 -12.76 -36.19
N SER A 25 -3.61 -13.12 -35.16
CA SER A 25 -4.46 -12.16 -34.47
C SER A 25 -3.58 -10.94 -34.15
N PRO A 26 -4.06 -9.71 -34.37
CA PRO A 26 -3.28 -8.53 -34.04
C PRO A 26 -2.85 -8.66 -32.58
N GLN A 27 -1.55 -8.57 -32.32
CA GLN A 27 -1.02 -8.55 -30.98
C GLN A 27 -1.70 -7.38 -30.22
N PRO A 28 -2.18 -7.61 -29.01
CA PRO A 28 -2.74 -6.53 -28.21
C PRO A 28 -1.70 -5.41 -28.06
N PHE A 29 -2.15 -4.16 -28.08
CA PHE A 29 -1.27 -3.01 -27.90
C PHE A 29 -0.52 -3.16 -26.56
N ALA A 30 0.78 -3.02 -26.62
CA ALA A 30 1.65 -3.00 -25.45
C ALA A 30 2.75 -1.96 -25.65
N VAL A 31 3.01 -1.16 -24.61
CA VAL A 31 4.12 -0.21 -24.55
C VAL A 31 5.39 -0.91 -24.11
N LEU A 32 5.26 -1.86 -23.18
CA LEU A 32 6.34 -2.59 -22.55
C LEU A 32 6.22 -4.10 -22.84
N HIS A 33 7.37 -4.77 -22.97
CA HIS A 33 7.40 -6.20 -23.20
C HIS A 33 7.87 -6.95 -21.95
N PRO A 34 7.14 -7.96 -21.46
CA PRO A 34 7.49 -8.67 -20.23
C PRO A 34 8.93 -9.20 -20.21
N ASP A 35 9.41 -9.74 -21.33
CA ASP A 35 10.75 -10.35 -21.43
C ASP A 35 11.90 -9.37 -21.10
N ASP A 36 11.66 -8.06 -21.26
CA ASP A 36 12.67 -7.03 -20.95
C ASP A 36 12.97 -6.93 -19.44
N TYR A 37 12.06 -7.40 -18.58
CA TYR A 37 12.13 -7.28 -17.11
C TYR A 37 12.41 -8.59 -16.39
N HIS A 38 12.46 -9.72 -17.08
CA HIS A 38 12.73 -11.04 -16.49
C HIS A 38 14.09 -11.08 -15.76
N HIS A 39 15.05 -10.29 -16.21
CA HIS A 39 16.38 -10.23 -15.60
C HIS A 39 16.32 -9.79 -14.11
N TYR A 40 15.39 -8.92 -13.70
CA TYR A 40 15.21 -8.54 -12.30
C TYR A 40 14.86 -9.75 -11.44
N VAL A 41 13.85 -10.53 -11.83
CA VAL A 41 13.43 -11.70 -11.06
C VAL A 41 14.52 -12.77 -11.01
N THR A 42 15.28 -12.93 -12.09
CA THR A 42 16.46 -13.82 -12.11
C THR A 42 17.51 -13.38 -11.09
N GLN A 43 17.76 -12.07 -10.99
CA GLN A 43 18.68 -11.50 -10.01
C GLN A 43 18.16 -11.71 -8.59
N PHE A 44 16.90 -11.36 -8.29
CA PHE A 44 16.31 -11.52 -6.96
C PHE A 44 16.33 -12.98 -6.49
N ALA A 45 16.07 -13.93 -7.38
CA ALA A 45 16.17 -15.36 -7.08
C ALA A 45 17.61 -15.78 -6.73
N ALA A 46 18.60 -15.23 -7.43
CA ALA A 46 20.02 -15.48 -7.11
C ALA A 46 20.41 -14.87 -5.75
N ASP A 47 19.91 -13.67 -5.45
CA ASP A 47 20.15 -12.95 -4.20
C ASP A 47 19.49 -13.66 -3.00
N GLU A 48 18.24 -14.11 -3.17
CA GLU A 48 17.53 -14.92 -2.17
C GLU A 48 18.29 -16.22 -1.86
N ARG A 49 18.76 -16.90 -2.90
CA ARG A 49 19.56 -18.13 -2.74
C ARG A 49 20.84 -17.88 -1.95
N GLU A 50 21.53 -16.76 -2.19
CA GLU A 50 22.73 -16.40 -1.41
C GLU A 50 22.37 -16.08 0.04
N ALA A 51 21.31 -15.29 0.26
CA ALA A 51 20.91 -14.83 1.58
C ALA A 51 20.32 -15.94 2.46
N THR A 52 19.48 -16.81 1.89
CA THR A 52 18.72 -17.82 2.63
C THR A 52 19.25 -19.25 2.49
N ARG A 53 20.12 -19.50 1.49
CA ARG A 53 20.57 -20.83 1.07
C ARG A 53 19.43 -21.75 0.58
N GLN A 54 18.27 -21.21 0.29
CA GLN A 54 17.13 -21.91 -0.30
C GLN A 54 17.14 -21.71 -1.83
N LEU A 55 16.55 -22.64 -2.56
CA LEU A 55 16.35 -22.49 -3.99
C LEU A 55 14.94 -21.91 -4.20
N PRO A 56 14.82 -20.64 -4.62
CA PRO A 56 13.52 -20.06 -4.89
C PRO A 56 12.86 -20.72 -6.11
N ALA A 57 11.53 -20.68 -6.16
CA ALA A 57 10.78 -21.03 -7.35
C ALA A 57 11.02 -20.01 -8.48
N ASP A 58 10.69 -20.38 -9.72
CA ASP A 58 10.64 -19.42 -10.82
C ASP A 58 9.32 -18.62 -10.74
N GLU A 59 9.41 -17.42 -10.20
CA GLU A 59 8.26 -16.54 -9.96
C GLU A 59 7.87 -15.70 -11.19
N TRP A 60 8.72 -15.68 -12.24
CA TRP A 60 8.50 -14.82 -13.39
C TRP A 60 7.19 -15.10 -14.15
N PRO A 61 6.78 -16.35 -14.42
CA PRO A 61 5.52 -16.62 -15.12
C PRO A 61 4.32 -15.99 -14.43
N TRP A 62 4.27 -16.03 -13.10
CA TRP A 62 3.20 -15.42 -12.33
C TRP A 62 3.27 -13.89 -12.39
N ILE A 63 4.46 -13.31 -12.20
CA ILE A 63 4.70 -11.87 -12.22
C ILE A 63 4.31 -11.30 -13.58
N ALA A 64 4.83 -11.86 -14.67
CA ALA A 64 4.53 -11.41 -16.03
C ALA A 64 3.03 -11.44 -16.37
N ALA A 65 2.31 -12.43 -15.83
CA ALA A 65 0.88 -12.58 -16.07
C ALA A 65 0.00 -11.63 -15.25
N ASN A 66 0.44 -11.23 -14.04
CA ASN A 66 -0.44 -10.60 -13.06
C ASN A 66 -0.16 -9.12 -12.78
N ILE A 67 1.07 -8.63 -12.91
CA ILE A 67 1.37 -7.24 -12.56
C ILE A 67 1.29 -6.30 -13.76
N PRO A 68 0.96 -5.01 -13.58
CA PRO A 68 1.27 -3.99 -14.58
C PRO A 68 2.80 -3.86 -14.72
N LEU A 69 3.29 -3.66 -15.93
CA LEU A 69 4.71 -3.47 -16.17
C LEU A 69 5.10 -2.01 -15.91
N PHE A 70 6.31 -1.78 -15.48
CA PHE A 70 6.84 -0.45 -15.20
C PHE A 70 8.25 -0.30 -15.78
N ASP A 71 8.47 0.81 -16.48
CA ASP A 71 9.79 1.25 -16.97
C ASP A 71 10.02 2.70 -16.57
N SER A 72 11.26 3.02 -16.22
CA SER A 72 11.64 4.40 -15.95
C SER A 72 13.12 4.69 -16.24
N SER A 73 13.45 5.97 -16.40
CA SER A 73 14.84 6.40 -16.50
C SER A 73 15.61 6.27 -15.17
N ASN A 74 14.91 6.10 -14.06
CA ASN A 74 15.51 5.81 -12.75
C ASN A 74 15.43 4.31 -12.46
N LYS A 75 16.52 3.59 -12.72
CA LYS A 75 16.55 2.13 -12.61
C LYS A 75 16.49 1.60 -11.17
N GLN A 76 16.79 2.42 -10.16
CA GLN A 76 16.61 2.01 -8.76
C GLN A 76 15.12 1.91 -8.39
N PHE A 77 14.29 2.86 -8.86
CA PHE A 77 12.85 2.77 -8.67
C PHE A 77 12.23 1.61 -9.44
N GLU A 78 12.73 1.35 -10.65
CA GLU A 78 12.25 0.25 -11.49
C GLU A 78 12.61 -1.10 -10.87
N GLU A 79 13.87 -1.32 -10.47
CA GLU A 79 14.34 -2.52 -9.78
C GLU A 79 13.50 -2.78 -8.51
N MET A 80 13.34 -1.75 -7.66
CA MET A 80 12.56 -1.86 -6.44
C MET A 80 11.07 -2.15 -6.70
N TYR A 81 10.49 -1.63 -7.78
CA TYR A 81 9.13 -1.97 -8.18
C TYR A 81 8.96 -3.48 -8.44
N TYR A 82 9.88 -4.09 -9.22
CA TYR A 82 9.86 -5.53 -9.48
C TYR A 82 10.20 -6.35 -8.23
N PHE A 83 11.12 -5.87 -7.38
CA PHE A 83 11.42 -6.53 -6.11
C PHE A 83 10.19 -6.59 -5.19
N ARG A 84 9.41 -5.52 -5.11
CA ARG A 84 8.20 -5.49 -4.28
C ARG A 84 7.14 -6.47 -4.79
N TRP A 85 6.99 -6.64 -6.09
CA TRP A 85 6.12 -7.68 -6.65
C TRP A 85 6.68 -9.08 -6.45
N TYR A 86 7.99 -9.25 -6.58
CA TYR A 86 8.67 -10.50 -6.27
C TYR A 86 8.47 -10.93 -4.81
N SER A 87 8.53 -10.01 -3.86
CA SER A 87 8.25 -10.30 -2.44
C SER A 87 6.75 -10.52 -2.21
N PHE A 88 5.88 -9.66 -2.75
CA PHE A 88 4.44 -9.68 -2.51
C PHE A 88 3.77 -10.99 -2.97
N GLN A 89 4.13 -11.49 -4.14
CA GLN A 89 3.53 -12.71 -4.68
C GLN A 89 3.79 -13.95 -3.79
N LYS A 90 4.90 -13.98 -3.04
CA LYS A 90 5.22 -15.07 -2.10
C LYS A 90 4.24 -15.16 -0.93
N HIS A 91 3.49 -14.10 -0.69
CA HIS A 91 2.50 -13.98 0.37
C HIS A 91 1.08 -14.31 -0.10
N ILE A 92 0.88 -14.59 -1.39
CA ILE A 92 -0.43 -14.93 -1.93
C ILE A 92 -0.62 -16.45 -1.83
N GLU A 93 -1.59 -16.87 -1.02
CA GLU A 93 -1.94 -18.28 -0.82
C GLU A 93 -3.35 -18.55 -1.34
N GLU A 94 -3.53 -19.58 -2.16
CA GLU A 94 -4.85 -20.06 -2.57
C GLU A 94 -5.32 -21.12 -1.60
N THR A 95 -6.44 -20.87 -0.92
CA THR A 95 -7.05 -21.77 0.07
C THR A 95 -8.34 -22.37 -0.45
N ALA A 96 -8.71 -23.57 0.06
CA ALA A 96 -9.94 -24.23 -0.36
C ALA A 96 -11.21 -23.50 0.09
N ASP A 97 -11.17 -22.87 1.26
CA ASP A 97 -12.36 -22.30 1.91
C ASP A 97 -12.58 -20.81 1.59
N HIS A 98 -11.52 -20.06 1.38
CA HIS A 98 -11.57 -18.59 1.23
C HIS A 98 -11.06 -18.08 -0.13
N GLY A 99 -10.56 -18.97 -1.00
CA GLY A 99 -9.84 -18.56 -2.20
C GLY A 99 -8.50 -17.93 -1.86
N PHE A 100 -8.16 -16.79 -2.46
CA PHE A 100 -6.87 -16.15 -2.23
C PHE A 100 -6.84 -15.39 -0.91
N LEU A 101 -5.80 -15.66 -0.12
CA LEU A 101 -5.42 -14.89 1.06
C LEU A 101 -4.06 -14.24 0.85
N ILE A 102 -3.81 -13.15 1.57
CA ILE A 102 -2.51 -12.47 1.55
C ILE A 102 -1.97 -12.46 2.97
N THR A 103 -0.79 -13.07 3.17
CA THR A 103 -0.16 -13.18 4.48
C THR A 103 0.79 -12.00 4.72
N GLU A 104 1.01 -11.67 5.99
CA GLU A 104 2.01 -10.69 6.38
C GLU A 104 3.40 -11.35 6.52
N TRP A 105 3.41 -12.61 6.95
CA TRP A 105 4.62 -13.38 7.23
C TRP A 105 4.75 -14.59 6.32
N LEU A 106 5.97 -14.90 5.91
CA LEU A 106 6.28 -16.20 5.33
C LEU A 106 6.48 -17.23 6.45
N HIS A 107 5.90 -18.42 6.30
CA HIS A 107 6.17 -19.58 7.14
C HIS A 107 5.96 -19.39 8.66
N ARG A 108 4.82 -18.82 9.04
CA ARG A 108 4.40 -18.66 10.44
C ARG A 108 3.21 -19.57 10.78
N PRO A 109 3.42 -20.91 10.89
CA PRO A 109 2.34 -21.90 11.15
C PRO A 109 1.73 -21.75 12.55
N ASP A 110 2.39 -21.00 13.44
CA ASP A 110 1.92 -20.64 14.78
C ASP A 110 0.90 -19.48 14.80
N LEU A 111 0.74 -18.78 13.68
CA LEU A 111 -0.24 -17.71 13.56
C LEU A 111 -1.59 -18.22 13.03
N PRO A 112 -2.72 -17.64 13.49
CA PRO A 112 -4.04 -17.95 12.96
C PRO A 112 -4.10 -17.72 11.44
N GLN A 113 -4.90 -18.53 10.74
CA GLN A 113 -5.13 -18.42 9.30
C GLN A 113 -3.85 -18.11 8.50
N ASN A 114 -2.84 -18.94 8.69
CA ASN A 114 -1.59 -18.87 7.93
C ASN A 114 -0.82 -17.54 8.01
N GLY A 115 -1.02 -16.74 9.04
CA GLY A 115 -0.34 -15.45 9.21
C GLY A 115 -1.05 -14.27 8.56
N VAL A 116 -2.36 -14.37 8.34
CA VAL A 116 -3.19 -13.25 7.90
C VAL A 116 -3.52 -12.35 9.08
N LEU A 117 -2.97 -11.13 9.08
CA LEU A 117 -3.14 -10.13 10.14
C LEU A 117 -3.82 -8.86 9.59
N PRO A 118 -4.66 -8.17 10.41
CA PRO A 118 -5.45 -7.05 9.91
C PRO A 118 -4.65 -5.74 9.78
N ASP A 119 -3.59 -5.54 10.54
CA ASP A 119 -2.81 -4.30 10.56
C ASP A 119 -2.25 -3.93 9.18
N ALA A 120 -1.70 -4.91 8.44
CA ALA A 120 -1.17 -4.72 7.09
C ALA A 120 -2.23 -4.87 5.97
N ALA A 121 -3.46 -5.28 6.28
CA ALA A 121 -4.46 -5.65 5.28
C ALA A 121 -4.84 -4.49 4.34
N SER A 122 -4.79 -3.24 4.81
CA SER A 122 -5.04 -2.07 3.96
C SER A 122 -3.97 -1.90 2.88
N PHE A 123 -2.70 -2.18 3.19
CA PHE A 123 -1.62 -2.16 2.20
C PHE A 123 -1.72 -3.34 1.24
N HIS A 124 -2.08 -4.52 1.74
CA HIS A 124 -2.29 -5.70 0.89
C HIS A 124 -3.39 -5.45 -0.15
N LEU A 125 -4.53 -4.87 0.25
CA LEU A 125 -5.61 -4.52 -0.67
C LEU A 125 -5.22 -3.36 -1.60
N GLY A 126 -4.44 -2.39 -1.10
CA GLY A 126 -3.88 -1.30 -1.90
C GLY A 126 -2.95 -1.79 -3.01
N GLU A 127 -2.08 -2.75 -2.73
CA GLU A 127 -1.21 -3.38 -3.74
C GLU A 127 -2.02 -4.31 -4.67
N ALA A 128 -2.82 -5.22 -4.10
CA ALA A 128 -3.54 -6.24 -4.85
C ALA A 128 -4.59 -5.68 -5.84
N ARG A 129 -5.11 -4.46 -5.61
CA ARG A 129 -6.05 -3.81 -6.54
C ARG A 129 -5.49 -3.58 -7.94
N TRP A 130 -4.15 -3.59 -8.07
CA TRP A 130 -3.44 -3.41 -9.33
C TRP A 130 -3.10 -4.71 -10.04
N LEU A 131 -3.43 -5.87 -9.45
CA LEU A 131 -3.22 -7.16 -10.10
C LEU A 131 -4.25 -7.41 -11.19
N ARG A 132 -3.81 -7.98 -12.33
CA ARG A 132 -4.70 -8.33 -13.45
C ARG A 132 -5.71 -9.40 -13.08
N ASN A 133 -5.39 -10.28 -12.10
CA ASN A 133 -6.36 -11.19 -11.52
C ASN A 133 -7.09 -10.52 -10.33
N PRO A 134 -8.28 -9.92 -10.55
CA PRO A 134 -9.00 -9.20 -9.51
C PRO A 134 -9.52 -10.13 -8.40
N LYS A 135 -9.52 -11.46 -8.65
CA LYS A 135 -9.98 -12.45 -7.67
C LYS A 135 -9.09 -12.43 -6.42
N ILE A 136 -7.79 -12.14 -6.55
CA ILE A 136 -6.86 -12.07 -5.43
C ILE A 136 -7.31 -10.99 -4.41
N ALA A 137 -7.55 -9.77 -4.87
CA ALA A 137 -8.03 -8.69 -4.01
C ALA A 137 -9.46 -8.93 -3.49
N THR A 138 -10.35 -9.47 -4.34
CA THR A 138 -11.77 -9.67 -3.96
C THR A 138 -11.97 -10.82 -2.98
N ASP A 139 -11.27 -11.94 -3.12
CA ASP A 139 -11.32 -13.05 -2.16
C ASP A 139 -10.78 -12.61 -0.80
N TYR A 140 -9.62 -11.92 -0.80
CA TYR A 140 -9.01 -11.42 0.42
C TYR A 140 -9.90 -10.38 1.13
N ALA A 141 -10.55 -9.49 0.38
CA ALA A 141 -11.54 -8.56 0.93
C ALA A 141 -12.74 -9.29 1.57
N ARG A 142 -13.26 -10.35 0.91
CA ARG A 142 -14.36 -11.17 1.44
C ARG A 142 -13.98 -11.94 2.69
N PHE A 143 -12.73 -12.42 2.77
CA PHE A 143 -12.23 -13.09 3.95
C PHE A 143 -12.40 -12.24 5.21
N TRP A 144 -12.09 -10.94 5.14
CA TRP A 144 -12.23 -10.03 6.30
C TRP A 144 -13.67 -9.84 6.79
N GLY A 145 -14.66 -10.14 5.96
CA GLY A 145 -16.07 -10.20 6.33
C GLY A 145 -16.53 -11.58 6.82
N SER A 146 -15.67 -12.60 6.81
CA SER A 146 -16.02 -13.96 7.20
C SER A 146 -15.98 -14.16 8.73
N PRO A 147 -16.64 -15.21 9.24
CA PRO A 147 -16.57 -15.57 10.67
C PRO A 147 -15.16 -15.99 11.14
N ASP A 148 -14.30 -16.40 10.21
CA ASP A 148 -12.95 -16.88 10.51
C ASP A 148 -11.96 -15.72 10.66
N ALA A 149 -12.29 -14.54 10.10
CA ALA A 149 -11.46 -13.36 10.22
C ALA A 149 -11.58 -12.69 11.60
N ARG A 150 -10.52 -11.99 11.98
CA ARG A 150 -10.44 -11.23 13.23
C ARG A 150 -10.02 -9.79 12.95
N PRO A 151 -10.86 -8.99 12.27
CA PRO A 151 -10.49 -7.65 11.79
C PRO A 151 -10.19 -6.65 12.91
N ARG A 152 -10.52 -6.98 14.17
CA ARG A 152 -10.28 -6.15 15.35
C ARG A 152 -9.10 -6.62 16.22
N ASN A 153 -8.31 -7.57 15.76
CA ASN A 153 -7.08 -7.94 16.47
C ASN A 153 -6.07 -6.77 16.51
N TYR A 154 -6.08 -5.95 15.47
CA TYR A 154 -5.41 -4.65 15.38
C TYR A 154 -6.38 -3.61 14.83
N SER A 155 -6.04 -2.34 14.93
CA SER A 155 -6.80 -1.26 14.28
C SER A 155 -6.67 -1.37 12.76
N PHE A 156 -7.81 -1.46 12.07
CA PHE A 156 -7.87 -1.71 10.63
C PHE A 156 -9.05 -0.99 9.99
N PRO A 157 -8.83 -0.13 8.99
CA PRO A 157 -9.92 0.55 8.26
C PRO A 157 -10.53 -0.38 7.21
N PHE A 158 -11.35 -1.33 7.63
CA PHE A 158 -11.84 -2.43 6.80
C PHE A 158 -12.68 -1.96 5.61
N ALA A 159 -13.70 -1.13 5.84
CA ALA A 159 -14.58 -0.67 4.77
C ALA A 159 -13.84 0.21 3.76
N TRP A 160 -12.96 1.09 4.24
CA TRP A 160 -12.13 1.93 3.39
C TRP A 160 -11.15 1.10 2.54
N SER A 161 -10.55 0.08 3.13
CA SER A 161 -9.61 -0.79 2.40
C SER A 161 -10.29 -1.54 1.25
N VAL A 162 -11.55 -1.95 1.42
CA VAL A 162 -12.36 -2.53 0.34
C VAL A 162 -12.77 -1.46 -0.69
N GLN A 163 -12.98 -0.22 -0.25
CA GLN A 163 -13.28 0.90 -1.17
C GLN A 163 -12.12 1.12 -2.15
N LEU A 164 -10.86 0.99 -1.73
CA LEU A 164 -9.71 1.06 -2.64
C LEU A 164 -9.83 0.06 -3.81
N VAL A 165 -10.26 -1.17 -3.52
CA VAL A 165 -10.45 -2.21 -4.55
C VAL A 165 -11.62 -1.85 -5.47
N THR A 166 -12.74 -1.38 -4.91
CA THR A 166 -13.92 -1.03 -5.71
C THR A 166 -13.69 0.19 -6.60
N GLU A 167 -12.90 1.16 -6.17
CA GLU A 167 -12.49 2.31 -6.98
C GLU A 167 -11.54 1.94 -8.12
N ALA A 168 -10.66 0.97 -7.93
CA ALA A 168 -9.80 0.50 -9.00
C ALA A 168 -10.53 -0.40 -10.02
N THR A 169 -11.47 -1.23 -9.54
CA THR A 169 -12.22 -2.15 -10.41
C THR A 169 -13.46 -1.52 -11.07
N GLY A 170 -13.90 -0.34 -10.61
CA GLY A 170 -15.15 0.29 -11.04
C GLY A 170 -16.41 -0.49 -10.63
N ASN A 171 -16.26 -1.50 -9.76
CA ASN A 171 -17.35 -2.38 -9.37
C ASN A 171 -17.73 -2.22 -7.88
N PRO A 172 -18.78 -1.44 -7.57
CA PRO A 172 -19.19 -1.23 -6.19
C PRO A 172 -19.80 -2.48 -5.54
N LYS A 173 -20.08 -3.53 -6.33
CA LYS A 173 -20.79 -4.73 -5.84
C LYS A 173 -20.07 -5.40 -4.68
N LEU A 174 -18.74 -5.46 -4.70
CA LEU A 174 -17.96 -6.03 -3.59
C LEU A 174 -18.25 -5.30 -2.27
N GLY A 175 -18.20 -3.97 -2.28
CA GLY A 175 -18.49 -3.15 -1.10
C GLY A 175 -19.94 -3.21 -0.66
N THR A 176 -20.90 -3.21 -1.62
CA THR A 176 -22.32 -3.31 -1.29
C THR A 176 -22.71 -4.69 -0.74
N ASP A 177 -22.09 -5.77 -1.22
CA ASP A 177 -22.25 -7.11 -0.67
C ASP A 177 -21.74 -7.22 0.77
N LEU A 178 -20.63 -6.55 1.08
CA LEU A 178 -19.99 -6.55 2.41
C LEU A 178 -20.53 -5.48 3.36
N LEU A 179 -21.47 -4.64 2.93
CA LEU A 179 -22.00 -3.54 3.75
C LEU A 179 -22.49 -3.98 5.14
N PRO A 180 -23.25 -5.11 5.30
CA PRO A 180 -23.61 -5.59 6.63
C PRO A 180 -22.42 -5.93 7.51
N ASN A 181 -21.34 -6.49 6.93
CA ASN A 181 -20.11 -6.84 7.64
C ASN A 181 -19.37 -5.58 8.11
N PHE A 182 -19.29 -4.54 7.29
CA PHE A 182 -18.71 -3.26 7.66
C PHE A 182 -19.46 -2.61 8.81
N ILE A 183 -20.80 -2.57 8.73
CA ILE A 183 -21.64 -2.02 9.80
C ILE A 183 -21.42 -2.78 11.12
N ASN A 184 -21.41 -4.12 11.07
CA ASN A 184 -21.19 -4.96 12.25
C ASN A 184 -19.78 -4.73 12.84
N ASN A 185 -18.74 -4.68 11.99
CA ASN A 185 -17.38 -4.40 12.42
C ASN A 185 -17.25 -3.01 13.05
N TYR A 186 -17.85 -1.99 12.43
CA TYR A 186 -17.84 -0.63 12.93
C TYR A 186 -18.50 -0.53 14.31
N GLN A 187 -19.68 -1.11 14.46
CA GLN A 187 -20.42 -1.13 15.74
C GLN A 187 -19.69 -1.94 16.82
N ALA A 188 -18.95 -2.97 16.45
CA ALA A 188 -18.17 -3.74 17.40
C ALA A 188 -17.04 -2.91 18.05
N TRP A 189 -16.59 -1.80 17.43
CA TRP A 189 -15.66 -0.85 18.05
C TRP A 189 -16.30 0.05 19.12
N ASP A 190 -17.63 -0.01 19.32
CA ASP A 190 -18.32 0.78 20.38
C ASP A 190 -17.82 0.41 21.78
N ASP A 191 -17.20 -0.76 21.97
CA ASP A 191 -16.51 -1.13 23.23
C ASP A 191 -15.23 -0.30 23.50
N HIS A 192 -14.68 0.35 22.48
CA HIS A 192 -13.57 1.31 22.55
C HIS A 192 -14.04 2.77 22.48
N LEU A 193 -15.32 3.03 22.22
CA LEU A 193 -15.88 4.38 22.19
C LEU A 193 -16.10 4.89 23.62
N ASP A 194 -15.51 6.03 23.92
CA ASP A 194 -15.86 6.78 25.12
C ASP A 194 -17.00 7.77 24.77
N PRO A 195 -18.22 7.57 25.31
CA PRO A 195 -19.37 8.41 24.97
C PRO A 195 -19.23 9.85 25.48
N ASP A 196 -18.47 10.12 26.54
CA ASP A 196 -18.26 11.45 27.10
C ASP A 196 -17.27 12.26 26.26
N VAL A 197 -16.29 11.58 25.64
CA VAL A 197 -15.27 12.19 24.76
C VAL A 197 -15.72 12.17 23.30
N GLY A 198 -16.50 11.16 22.91
CA GLY A 198 -16.94 10.91 21.54
C GLY A 198 -15.86 10.30 20.63
N MET A 199 -14.76 9.80 21.20
CA MET A 199 -13.62 9.26 20.47
C MET A 199 -13.32 7.82 20.91
N TYR A 200 -12.60 7.11 20.04
CA TYR A 200 -12.17 5.73 20.28
C TYR A 200 -10.79 5.72 20.91
N TRP A 201 -10.64 4.95 22.00
CA TRP A 201 -9.36 4.73 22.65
C TRP A 201 -8.70 3.43 22.17
N GLN A 202 -7.36 3.37 22.17
CA GLN A 202 -6.60 2.19 21.82
C GLN A 202 -5.30 2.12 22.62
N ILE A 203 -4.80 0.91 22.83
CA ILE A 203 -3.44 0.67 23.29
C ILE A 203 -2.49 0.62 22.09
N ASP A 204 -1.28 1.12 22.26
CA ASP A 204 -0.27 1.22 21.20
C ASP A 204 -0.03 -0.11 20.47
N THR A 205 0.10 -1.20 21.22
CA THR A 205 0.30 -2.57 20.71
C THR A 205 -0.84 -3.05 19.80
N ARG A 206 -2.08 -2.53 19.97
CA ARG A 206 -3.23 -2.90 19.14
C ARG A 206 -3.43 -1.98 17.94
N ASP A 207 -2.65 -0.92 17.84
CA ASP A 207 -2.45 -0.18 16.60
C ASP A 207 -1.29 -0.75 15.74
N ALA A 208 -0.68 -1.87 16.18
CA ALA A 208 0.57 -2.42 15.63
C ALA A 208 1.74 -1.40 15.73
N MET A 209 1.80 -0.66 16.84
CA MET A 209 2.74 0.44 17.08
C MET A 209 3.35 0.31 18.49
N GLU A 210 3.91 -0.85 18.76
CA GLU A 210 4.43 -1.25 20.06
C GLU A 210 5.47 -0.26 20.59
N LYS A 211 5.32 0.13 21.86
CA LYS A 211 6.22 1.08 22.55
C LYS A 211 6.31 2.45 21.89
N SER A 212 5.26 2.88 21.20
CA SER A 212 5.20 4.25 20.70
C SER A 212 5.39 5.26 21.85
N ILE A 213 6.04 6.39 21.55
CA ILE A 213 6.41 7.35 22.62
C ILE A 213 5.20 8.09 23.21
N GLY A 214 4.08 8.17 22.50
CA GLY A 214 2.79 8.70 22.97
C GLY A 214 2.04 7.71 23.86
N GLY A 215 2.24 6.42 23.65
CA GLY A 215 1.62 5.34 24.41
C GLY A 215 0.15 5.12 24.09
N ASP A 216 -0.61 4.67 25.10
CA ASP A 216 -2.03 4.38 24.97
C ASP A 216 -2.89 5.65 25.08
N GLY A 217 -4.02 5.71 24.38
CA GLY A 217 -4.88 6.89 24.46
C GLY A 217 -6.01 6.91 23.44
N TYR A 218 -6.63 8.06 23.25
CA TYR A 218 -7.43 8.38 22.07
C TYR A 218 -6.44 8.70 20.96
N ARG A 219 -6.11 7.64 20.22
CA ARG A 219 -4.99 7.68 19.29
C ARG A 219 -5.41 8.15 17.91
N THR A 220 -4.50 8.85 17.25
CA THR A 220 -4.69 9.37 15.89
C THR A 220 -5.00 8.26 14.87
N PRO A 221 -4.33 7.07 14.87
CA PRO A 221 -4.62 6.00 13.93
C PRO A 221 -6.05 5.49 14.02
N LEU A 222 -6.49 4.94 15.15
CA LEU A 222 -7.83 4.34 15.27
C LEU A 222 -8.94 5.35 14.94
N ASN A 223 -8.84 6.59 15.42
CA ASN A 223 -9.87 7.60 15.16
C ASN A 223 -9.94 7.98 13.67
N SER A 224 -8.80 8.05 12.99
CA SER A 224 -8.75 8.27 11.54
C SER A 224 -9.29 7.08 10.75
N TYR A 225 -9.04 5.85 11.19
CA TYR A 225 -9.57 4.63 10.57
C TYR A 225 -11.09 4.54 10.71
N MET A 226 -11.62 4.86 11.89
CA MET A 226 -13.06 4.89 12.12
C MET A 226 -13.76 5.99 11.29
N LEU A 227 -13.11 7.13 11.10
CA LEU A 227 -13.58 8.18 10.19
C LEU A 227 -13.63 7.67 8.73
N ALA A 228 -12.56 7.02 8.27
CA ALA A 228 -12.46 6.48 6.92
C ALA A 228 -13.51 5.41 6.67
N ASP A 229 -13.68 4.48 7.61
CA ASP A 229 -14.72 3.44 7.54
C ASP A 229 -16.12 4.03 7.53
N ALA A 230 -16.40 5.05 8.34
CA ALA A 230 -17.71 5.71 8.32
C ALA A 230 -18.02 6.33 6.95
N ARG A 231 -17.04 6.96 6.29
CA ARG A 231 -17.20 7.50 4.93
C ARG A 231 -17.45 6.38 3.91
N ALA A 232 -16.63 5.33 3.93
CA ALA A 232 -16.78 4.20 3.02
C ALA A 232 -18.13 3.50 3.19
N ILE A 233 -18.60 3.28 4.42
CA ILE A 233 -19.92 2.73 4.72
C ILE A 233 -21.03 3.64 4.16
N ALA A 234 -20.91 4.95 4.34
CA ALA A 234 -21.89 5.91 3.80
C ALA A 234 -21.96 5.85 2.28
N ASP A 235 -20.82 5.72 1.59
CA ASP A 235 -20.75 5.61 0.13
C ASP A 235 -21.35 4.29 -0.37
N PHE A 236 -21.02 3.15 0.24
CA PHE A 236 -21.62 1.86 -0.11
C PHE A 236 -23.12 1.80 0.20
N ALA A 237 -23.57 2.41 1.29
CA ALA A 237 -24.99 2.54 1.62
C ALA A 237 -25.72 3.40 0.58
N ARG A 238 -25.10 4.47 0.09
CA ARG A 238 -25.62 5.33 -0.98
C ARG A 238 -25.73 4.55 -2.30
N ALA A 239 -24.71 3.79 -2.65
CA ALA A 239 -24.71 2.91 -3.83
C ALA A 239 -25.78 1.82 -3.73
N SER A 240 -26.13 1.37 -2.51
CA SER A 240 -27.19 0.40 -2.23
C SER A 240 -28.56 1.04 -2.00
N GLN A 241 -28.72 2.34 -2.23
CA GLN A 241 -29.98 3.11 -2.01
C GLN A 241 -30.48 3.09 -0.55
N GLN A 242 -29.61 2.86 0.42
CA GLN A 242 -29.93 2.85 1.85
C GLN A 242 -29.69 4.23 2.47
N SER A 243 -30.52 5.22 2.11
CA SER A 243 -30.32 6.64 2.44
C SER A 243 -30.20 6.92 3.94
N ALA A 244 -30.97 6.22 4.78
CA ALA A 244 -30.91 6.40 6.23
C ALA A 244 -29.57 5.93 6.82
N VAL A 245 -29.03 4.81 6.33
CA VAL A 245 -27.71 4.30 6.72
C VAL A 245 -26.63 5.27 6.27
N SER A 246 -26.67 5.70 5.00
CA SER A 246 -25.72 6.68 4.46
C SER A 246 -25.69 7.96 5.30
N ALA A 247 -26.86 8.56 5.58
CA ALA A 247 -26.94 9.79 6.37
C ALA A 247 -26.39 9.63 7.80
N ASN A 248 -26.64 8.46 8.44
CA ASN A 248 -26.12 8.16 9.77
C ASN A 248 -24.58 8.10 9.79
N TYR A 249 -23.98 7.37 8.83
CA TYR A 249 -22.54 7.22 8.78
C TYR A 249 -21.82 8.49 8.29
N ASP A 250 -22.44 9.27 7.40
CA ASP A 250 -21.97 10.63 7.07
C ASP A 250 -21.92 11.55 8.32
N ALA A 251 -22.92 11.43 9.20
CA ALA A 251 -22.93 12.19 10.46
C ALA A 251 -21.83 11.74 11.41
N LYS A 252 -21.62 10.42 11.57
CA LYS A 252 -20.50 9.86 12.36
C LYS A 252 -19.15 10.33 11.83
N ALA A 253 -18.94 10.29 10.50
CA ALA A 253 -17.70 10.75 9.86
C ALA A 253 -17.45 12.25 10.14
N ARG A 254 -18.45 13.12 9.97
CA ARG A 254 -18.31 14.56 10.29
C ARG A 254 -17.99 14.82 11.77
N THR A 255 -18.60 14.04 12.68
CA THR A 255 -18.32 14.16 14.11
C THR A 255 -16.87 13.79 14.41
N LEU A 256 -16.38 12.65 13.89
CA LEU A 256 -15.00 12.23 14.10
C LEU A 256 -13.98 13.19 13.46
N GLU A 257 -14.26 13.69 12.27
CA GLU A 257 -13.43 14.71 11.62
C GLU A 257 -13.27 15.94 12.52
N HIS A 258 -14.40 16.47 13.02
CA HIS A 258 -14.38 17.61 13.94
C HIS A 258 -13.59 17.31 15.22
N LEU A 259 -13.75 16.12 15.79
CA LEU A 259 -13.04 15.73 17.02
C LEU A 259 -11.53 15.55 16.78
N ILE A 260 -11.12 14.95 15.68
CA ILE A 260 -9.71 14.87 15.30
C ILE A 260 -9.11 16.28 15.15
N GLU A 261 -9.79 17.16 14.41
CA GLU A 261 -9.34 18.54 14.16
C GLU A 261 -9.24 19.40 15.42
N THR A 262 -10.10 19.15 16.43
CA THR A 262 -10.20 20.00 17.60
C THR A 262 -9.63 19.40 18.88
N ARG A 263 -9.63 18.08 19.00
CA ARG A 263 -9.21 17.38 20.22
C ARG A 263 -7.82 16.76 20.11
N LEU A 264 -7.43 16.25 18.93
CA LEU A 264 -6.09 15.70 18.73
C LEU A 264 -5.10 16.73 18.21
N TRP A 265 -5.57 17.89 17.76
CA TRP A 265 -4.69 19.00 17.38
C TRP A 265 -4.14 19.70 18.62
N ASN A 266 -2.82 19.56 18.87
CA ASN A 266 -2.13 20.30 19.92
C ASN A 266 -1.66 21.67 19.37
N PRO A 267 -2.30 22.79 19.73
CA PRO A 267 -1.94 24.09 19.19
C PRO A 267 -0.57 24.61 19.67
N LYS A 268 -0.08 24.11 20.80
CA LYS A 268 1.25 24.46 21.34
C LYS A 268 2.36 23.84 20.50
N ASP A 269 2.22 22.56 20.18
CA ASP A 269 3.22 21.82 19.41
C ASP A 269 2.95 21.87 17.90
N GLN A 270 1.79 22.41 17.50
CA GLN A 270 1.31 22.49 16.11
C GLN A 270 1.39 21.11 15.43
N PHE A 271 0.82 20.10 16.10
CA PHE A 271 0.88 18.71 15.66
C PHE A 271 -0.37 17.94 16.12
N TYR A 272 -0.71 16.87 15.41
CA TYR A 272 -1.72 15.92 15.91
C TYR A 272 -1.05 14.97 16.88
N GLU A 273 -1.53 14.97 18.12
CA GLU A 273 -1.01 14.15 19.20
C GLU A 273 -2.12 13.33 19.84
N ASP A 274 -1.75 12.18 20.36
CA ASP A 274 -2.67 11.35 21.11
C ASP A 274 -3.06 12.02 22.44
N LEU A 275 -4.31 11.80 22.87
CA LEU A 275 -4.79 12.21 24.19
C LEU A 275 -4.72 11.04 25.15
N SER A 276 -4.07 11.24 26.27
CA SER A 276 -3.93 10.23 27.33
C SER A 276 -4.48 10.73 28.66
N PRO A 277 -4.95 9.83 29.54
CA PRO A 277 -5.16 10.17 30.93
C PRO A 277 -3.85 10.61 31.58
N ALA A 278 -3.92 11.60 32.51
CA ALA A 278 -2.75 12.03 33.26
C ALA A 278 -2.07 10.85 33.96
N ALA A 279 -0.72 10.82 33.97
CA ALA A 279 0.08 9.68 34.39
C ALA A 279 -0.15 9.20 35.84
N ASP A 280 -0.68 10.06 36.71
CA ASP A 280 -0.83 9.79 38.14
C ASP A 280 -2.16 9.14 38.58
N SER A 281 -2.99 8.68 37.63
CA SER A 281 -4.32 8.17 37.98
C SER A 281 -4.34 6.83 38.73
N GLY A 282 -3.21 6.13 38.88
CA GLY A 282 -3.10 4.87 39.67
C GLY A 282 -3.96 3.70 39.17
N ILE A 283 -4.72 3.87 38.08
CA ILE A 283 -5.72 2.94 37.56
C ILE A 283 -5.07 2.03 36.47
N ARG A 284 -5.48 0.78 36.41
CA ARG A 284 -5.03 -0.16 35.34
C ARG A 284 -5.37 0.41 33.96
N ARG A 285 -4.46 0.22 32.98
CA ARG A 285 -4.50 0.76 31.60
C ARG A 285 -5.91 0.82 30.99
N GLU A 286 -6.64 -0.28 30.99
CA GLU A 286 -7.99 -0.39 30.39
C GLU A 286 -9.10 0.32 31.17
N LYS A 287 -8.94 0.53 32.48
CA LYS A 287 -9.93 1.23 33.32
C LYS A 287 -9.78 2.75 33.25
N ARG A 288 -8.59 3.26 32.95
CA ARG A 288 -8.30 4.70 32.88
C ARG A 288 -9.18 5.45 31.89
N PHE A 289 -9.54 4.80 30.78
CA PHE A 289 -10.34 5.41 29.71
C PHE A 289 -11.85 5.37 30.00
N LYS A 290 -12.29 4.59 30.99
CA LYS A 290 -13.71 4.42 31.34
C LYS A 290 -14.14 5.11 32.62
N ASP A 291 -13.21 5.81 33.30
CA ASP A 291 -13.56 6.49 34.55
C ASP A 291 -14.07 7.92 34.29
N PRO A 292 -15.32 8.23 34.65
CA PRO A 292 -15.87 9.58 34.52
C PRO A 292 -15.00 10.60 35.29
N GLY A 293 -14.64 11.69 34.61
CA GLY A 293 -13.86 12.77 35.21
C GLY A 293 -12.34 12.63 35.09
N THR A 294 -11.82 11.63 34.38
CA THR A 294 -10.39 11.55 34.06
C THR A 294 -9.95 12.76 33.24
N GLN A 295 -8.97 13.52 33.76
CA GLN A 295 -8.39 14.62 33.02
C GLN A 295 -7.52 14.06 31.87
N LEU A 296 -7.85 14.47 30.63
CA LEU A 296 -7.08 14.15 29.44
C LEU A 296 -6.02 15.22 29.17
N GLN A 297 -4.86 14.81 28.75
CA GLN A 297 -3.76 15.68 28.33
C GLN A 297 -3.15 15.16 27.04
N PHE A 298 -2.56 16.04 26.26
CA PHE A 298 -1.76 15.63 25.10
C PHE A 298 -0.56 14.81 25.56
N ALA A 299 -0.16 13.85 24.74
CA ALA A 299 1.03 13.03 24.99
C ALA A 299 2.30 13.89 25.12
N GLY A 300 2.29 15.11 24.57
CA GLY A 300 3.38 16.08 24.60
C GLY A 300 4.60 15.60 23.82
N VAL A 301 4.38 14.77 22.79
CA VAL A 301 5.39 14.23 21.90
C VAL A 301 4.83 14.14 20.49
N ARG A 302 5.67 14.41 19.48
CA ARG A 302 5.31 14.22 18.09
C ARG A 302 5.73 12.83 17.64
N GLU A 303 4.79 12.14 17.03
CA GLU A 303 4.99 10.83 16.40
C GLU A 303 4.59 10.88 14.93
N LEU A 304 5.21 10.05 14.11
CA LEU A 304 4.95 10.03 12.66
C LEU A 304 3.46 9.77 12.35
N ILE A 305 2.76 9.07 13.24
CA ILE A 305 1.32 8.81 13.15
C ILE A 305 0.45 10.07 13.11
N GLY A 306 0.96 11.22 13.56
CA GLY A 306 0.28 12.50 13.43
C GLY A 306 0.06 12.96 11.99
N TYR A 307 0.65 12.28 10.98
CA TYR A 307 0.35 12.51 9.56
C TYR A 307 -0.80 11.67 9.03
N ILE A 308 -1.25 10.64 9.75
CA ILE A 308 -2.30 9.69 9.30
C ILE A 308 -3.62 10.39 8.90
N PRO A 309 -4.09 11.47 9.55
CA PRO A 309 -5.31 12.14 9.11
C PRO A 309 -5.34 12.47 7.62
N TRP A 310 -4.20 12.90 7.04
CA TRP A 310 -4.11 13.21 5.59
C TRP A 310 -4.26 11.98 4.68
N GLN A 311 -4.11 10.78 5.20
CA GLN A 311 -4.38 9.58 4.40
C GLN A 311 -5.86 9.44 4.05
N PHE A 312 -6.76 9.98 4.89
CA PHE A 312 -8.19 9.72 4.81
C PHE A 312 -9.06 10.95 4.51
N TYR A 313 -8.56 12.16 4.73
CA TYR A 313 -9.28 13.40 4.43
C TYR A 313 -8.30 14.56 4.23
N ALA A 314 -8.82 15.75 3.99
CA ALA A 314 -8.04 16.98 3.90
C ALA A 314 -8.22 17.81 5.19
N PRO A 315 -7.31 17.69 6.17
CA PRO A 315 -7.32 18.52 7.36
C PRO A 315 -7.31 20.02 7.05
N THR A 316 -7.68 20.82 8.03
CA THR A 316 -7.64 22.28 7.96
C THR A 316 -6.30 22.76 7.36
N PRO A 317 -6.28 23.58 6.30
CA PRO A 317 -5.04 23.91 5.57
C PRO A 317 -3.92 24.49 6.43
N SER A 318 -4.24 25.23 7.52
CA SER A 318 -3.23 25.73 8.48
C SER A 318 -2.53 24.61 9.25
N HIS A 319 -3.16 23.46 9.41
CA HIS A 319 -2.57 22.31 10.08
C HIS A 319 -1.48 21.64 9.23
N ALA A 320 -1.40 21.91 7.95
CA ALA A 320 -0.31 21.44 7.10
C ALA A 320 1.10 21.91 7.56
N ILE A 321 1.18 22.82 8.52
CA ILE A 321 2.45 23.20 9.17
C ILE A 321 3.18 22.03 9.81
N VAL A 322 2.48 20.96 10.21
CA VAL A 322 3.08 19.72 10.78
C VAL A 322 4.14 19.13 9.84
N TRP A 323 3.95 19.26 8.53
CA TRP A 323 4.82 18.66 7.51
C TRP A 323 6.23 19.24 7.48
N LYS A 324 6.47 20.39 8.13
CA LYS A 324 7.83 20.91 8.36
C LYS A 324 8.70 19.97 9.18
N GLN A 325 8.09 19.15 10.05
CA GLN A 325 8.81 18.23 10.92
C GLN A 325 9.37 17.02 10.16
N LEU A 326 8.81 16.68 8.99
CA LEU A 326 9.18 15.46 8.25
C LEU A 326 10.67 15.46 7.84
N PHE A 327 11.19 16.62 7.44
CA PHE A 327 12.59 16.79 7.02
C PHE A 327 13.42 17.63 7.99
N ASP A 328 12.90 17.92 9.19
CA ASP A 328 13.67 18.54 10.26
C ASP A 328 14.60 17.50 10.88
N SER A 329 15.89 17.81 11.00
CA SER A 329 16.91 16.93 11.61
C SER A 329 16.64 16.60 13.07
N ASN A 330 15.90 17.45 13.78
CA ASN A 330 15.41 17.19 15.14
C ASN A 330 13.96 16.65 15.16
N GLY A 331 13.31 16.62 14.00
CA GLY A 331 12.00 16.03 13.76
C GLY A 331 12.11 14.56 13.37
N PHE A 332 11.65 14.25 12.16
CA PHE A 332 11.57 12.86 11.67
C PHE A 332 12.60 12.53 10.57
N ALA A 333 13.49 13.45 10.20
CA ALA A 333 14.40 13.23 9.10
C ALA A 333 15.33 12.03 9.35
N GLY A 334 15.39 11.13 8.40
CA GLY A 334 16.33 10.01 8.30
C GLY A 334 16.72 9.77 6.86
N LYS A 335 17.94 9.29 6.64
CA LYS A 335 18.47 9.01 5.31
C LYS A 335 17.74 7.84 4.63
N TYR A 336 17.31 6.86 5.43
CA TYR A 336 16.69 5.62 4.97
C TYR A 336 15.20 5.53 5.39
N GLY A 337 14.53 6.68 5.49
CA GLY A 337 13.14 6.81 5.85
C GLY A 337 12.92 7.66 7.09
N PRO A 338 11.69 8.11 7.35
CA PRO A 338 11.39 8.92 8.51
C PRO A 338 11.41 8.06 9.78
N THR A 339 11.83 8.65 10.89
CA THR A 339 11.74 8.01 12.21
C THR A 339 10.29 8.00 12.69
N THR A 340 9.87 6.99 13.44
CA THR A 340 8.52 6.88 14.00
C THR A 340 8.27 7.88 15.13
N ALA A 341 9.31 8.28 15.85
CA ALA A 341 9.29 9.28 16.90
C ALA A 341 10.16 10.49 16.51
N GLU A 342 9.80 11.70 16.96
CA GLU A 342 10.65 12.87 16.75
C GLU A 342 11.98 12.75 17.52
N ARG A 343 13.10 13.10 16.87
CA ARG A 343 14.46 12.96 17.44
C ARG A 343 14.73 13.84 18.68
N ARG A 344 14.03 14.97 18.80
CA ARG A 344 14.15 15.86 19.98
C ARG A 344 13.50 15.30 21.23
N SER A 345 12.69 14.25 21.12
CA SER A 345 12.03 13.64 22.26
C SER A 345 13.04 12.92 23.17
N PRO A 346 13.00 13.12 24.50
CA PRO A 346 13.83 12.35 25.43
C PRO A 346 13.45 10.85 25.44
N ARG A 347 12.30 10.49 24.88
CA ARG A 347 11.85 9.10 24.74
C ARG A 347 12.34 8.43 23.44
N PHE A 348 12.97 9.18 22.53
CA PHE A 348 13.50 8.66 21.28
C PHE A 348 14.58 7.59 21.51
N ARG A 349 14.47 6.47 20.80
CA ARG A 349 15.44 5.36 20.80
C ARG A 349 15.47 4.68 19.45
N PHE A 350 16.66 4.30 18.96
CA PHE A 350 16.77 3.43 17.77
C PHE A 350 16.75 1.94 18.11
N ALA A 351 17.16 1.56 19.30
CA ALA A 351 17.18 0.18 19.75
C ALA A 351 16.44 0.01 21.05
N SER A 352 15.84 -1.15 21.22
CA SER A 352 15.20 -1.55 22.47
C SER A 352 15.48 -3.03 22.75
N ASP A 353 15.00 -3.51 23.90
CA ASP A 353 15.07 -4.93 24.24
C ASP A 353 14.08 -5.79 23.45
N ASP A 354 13.25 -5.17 22.63
CA ASP A 354 12.20 -5.79 21.82
C ASP A 354 12.40 -5.53 20.34
N GLN A 355 11.86 -6.41 19.52
CA GLN A 355 12.03 -6.41 18.07
C GLN A 355 11.03 -5.51 17.33
N CYS A 356 9.92 -5.16 17.97
CA CYS A 356 8.88 -4.32 17.41
C CYS A 356 8.80 -3.05 18.23
N THR A 357 9.34 -1.94 17.75
CA THR A 357 9.36 -0.69 18.50
C THR A 357 9.11 0.53 17.63
N TRP A 358 8.22 1.40 18.09
CA TRP A 358 7.84 2.65 17.42
C TRP A 358 8.39 3.88 18.11
N ASN A 359 9.47 3.73 18.87
CA ASN A 359 10.08 4.80 19.64
C ASN A 359 11.29 5.46 18.96
N GLY A 360 11.45 5.27 17.67
CA GLY A 360 12.57 5.84 16.91
C GLY A 360 12.85 5.20 15.54
N PRO A 361 12.89 3.85 15.42
CA PRO A 361 13.20 3.20 14.15
C PRO A 361 12.33 3.66 12.99
N SER A 362 12.86 3.62 11.78
CA SER A 362 12.06 3.76 10.57
C SER A 362 11.37 2.44 10.25
N TRP A 363 10.11 2.53 9.82
CA TRP A 363 9.30 1.38 9.44
C TRP A 363 8.83 1.54 7.99
N PRO A 364 8.97 0.53 7.13
CA PRO A 364 8.31 0.51 5.82
C PRO A 364 6.80 0.76 5.90
N TYR A 365 6.16 0.23 6.94
CA TYR A 365 4.75 0.47 7.29
C TYR A 365 4.45 1.97 7.41
N ALA A 366 5.13 2.65 8.34
CA ALA A 366 4.92 4.07 8.64
C ALA A 366 5.33 4.97 7.46
N THR A 367 6.37 4.58 6.72
CA THR A 367 6.81 5.29 5.51
C THR A 367 5.73 5.23 4.42
N THR A 368 5.08 4.06 4.24
CA THR A 368 3.96 3.93 3.30
C THR A 368 2.78 4.82 3.71
N GLN A 369 2.38 4.81 4.99
CA GLN A 369 1.32 5.71 5.48
C GLN A 369 1.66 7.18 5.21
N THR A 370 2.91 7.57 5.46
CA THR A 370 3.37 8.94 5.26
C THR A 370 3.39 9.33 3.77
N LEU A 371 3.78 8.41 2.88
CA LEU A 371 3.73 8.63 1.42
C LEU A 371 2.28 8.84 0.94
N LEU A 372 1.34 7.99 1.37
CA LEU A 372 -0.08 8.11 1.01
C LEU A 372 -0.68 9.42 1.56
N ALA A 373 -0.38 9.75 2.81
CA ALA A 373 -0.84 10.99 3.44
C ALA A 373 -0.27 12.25 2.73
N LEU A 374 1.04 12.25 2.41
CA LEU A 374 1.67 13.36 1.70
C LEU A 374 1.17 13.49 0.26
N ALA A 375 0.89 12.38 -0.42
CA ALA A 375 0.29 12.40 -1.76
C ALA A 375 -1.10 13.06 -1.75
N ASN A 376 -1.91 12.79 -0.73
CA ASN A 376 -3.23 13.41 -0.56
C ASN A 376 -3.11 14.90 -0.20
N LEU A 377 -2.20 15.27 0.70
CA LEU A 377 -1.93 16.67 0.99
C LEU A 377 -1.58 17.46 -0.30
N LEU A 378 -0.67 16.91 -1.12
CA LEU A 378 -0.20 17.58 -2.34
C LEU A 378 -1.24 17.57 -3.48
N GLY A 379 -2.21 16.68 -3.42
CA GLY A 379 -3.39 16.65 -4.29
C GLY A 379 -4.56 17.50 -3.78
N GLY A 380 -4.49 17.98 -2.54
CA GLY A 380 -5.54 18.71 -1.84
C GLY A 380 -5.39 20.24 -1.92
N PRO A 381 -5.97 20.98 -0.95
CA PRO A 381 -5.87 22.43 -0.89
C PRO A 381 -4.42 22.94 -0.86
N ALA A 382 -4.19 24.08 -1.51
CA ALA A 382 -2.86 24.67 -1.61
C ALA A 382 -2.27 24.99 -0.21
N GLN A 383 -1.01 24.63 -0.02
CA GLN A 383 -0.21 24.95 1.16
C GLN A 383 1.24 25.23 0.74
N SER A 384 2.06 25.83 1.61
CA SER A 384 3.43 26.26 1.30
C SER A 384 4.51 25.60 2.16
N TYR A 385 4.15 24.58 2.95
CA TYR A 385 5.06 24.00 3.93
C TYR A 385 5.92 22.86 3.35
N ILE A 386 5.39 22.12 2.37
CA ILE A 386 6.05 20.98 1.74
C ILE A 386 5.60 20.87 0.28
N GLY A 387 6.42 20.27 -0.58
CA GLY A 387 6.13 20.18 -2.01
C GLY A 387 6.51 18.83 -2.63
N LYS A 388 6.36 18.75 -3.95
CA LYS A 388 6.64 17.54 -4.72
C LYS A 388 8.10 17.07 -4.61
N ALA A 389 9.06 17.99 -4.44
CA ALA A 389 10.47 17.65 -4.26
C ALA A 389 10.67 16.82 -2.98
N GLN A 390 10.00 17.18 -1.90
CA GLN A 390 10.05 16.42 -0.64
C GLN A 390 9.30 15.10 -0.73
N TYR A 391 8.22 15.00 -1.52
CA TYR A 391 7.58 13.73 -1.81
C TYR A 391 8.54 12.77 -2.52
N TYR A 392 9.19 13.25 -3.58
CA TYR A 392 10.19 12.49 -4.31
C TYR A 392 11.35 12.06 -3.41
N GLN A 393 11.85 12.97 -2.57
CA GLN A 393 12.93 12.69 -1.62
C GLN A 393 12.52 11.60 -0.61
N LEU A 394 11.30 11.68 -0.05
CA LEU A 394 10.78 10.66 0.87
C LEU A 394 10.73 9.29 0.19
N PHE A 395 10.23 9.25 -1.05
CA PHE A 395 10.12 8.00 -1.78
C PHE A 395 11.51 7.46 -2.18
N ALA A 396 12.44 8.31 -2.58
CA ALA A 396 13.83 7.91 -2.86
C ALA A 396 14.51 7.34 -1.60
N ASN A 397 14.30 7.95 -0.43
CA ASN A 397 14.78 7.40 0.84
C ASN A 397 14.16 6.02 1.13
N TYR A 398 12.88 5.82 0.79
CA TYR A 398 12.21 4.54 0.93
C TYR A 398 12.78 3.47 -0.02
N VAL A 399 13.09 3.82 -1.27
CA VAL A 399 13.82 2.95 -2.20
C VAL A 399 15.17 2.55 -1.62
N LEU A 400 15.94 3.53 -1.12
CA LEU A 400 17.27 3.28 -0.54
C LEU A 400 17.23 2.40 0.71
N SER A 401 16.12 2.42 1.47
CA SER A 401 16.00 1.64 2.70
C SER A 401 15.85 0.14 2.45
N GLN A 402 15.32 -0.26 1.29
CA GLN A 402 14.96 -1.65 1.02
C GLN A 402 16.14 -2.47 0.50
N HIS A 403 17.24 -2.44 1.25
CA HIS A 403 18.44 -3.21 0.93
C HIS A 403 19.07 -3.77 2.20
N ILE A 404 19.86 -4.82 2.04
CA ILE A 404 20.71 -5.36 3.09
C ILE A 404 22.12 -5.66 2.56
N LYS A 405 23.13 -5.49 3.41
CA LYS A 405 24.49 -5.87 3.11
C LYS A 405 24.75 -7.31 3.57
N LEU A 406 25.06 -8.19 2.63
CA LEU A 406 25.45 -9.57 2.94
C LEU A 406 26.82 -9.65 3.59
N PRO A 407 27.16 -10.77 4.24
CA PRO A 407 28.53 -11.01 4.76
C PRO A 407 29.62 -10.93 3.70
N SER A 408 29.29 -11.19 2.43
CA SER A 408 30.20 -11.00 1.27
C SER A 408 30.56 -9.53 1.00
N GLY A 409 29.83 -8.58 1.62
CA GLY A 409 29.92 -7.15 1.36
C GLY A 409 29.01 -6.67 0.22
N ARG A 410 28.33 -7.57 -0.49
CA ARG A 410 27.37 -7.24 -1.56
C ARG A 410 26.09 -6.66 -0.96
N LEU A 411 25.54 -5.62 -1.58
CA LEU A 411 24.22 -5.07 -1.28
C LEU A 411 23.19 -5.78 -2.15
N ILE A 412 22.09 -6.21 -1.55
CA ILE A 412 20.96 -6.85 -2.23
C ILE A 412 19.65 -6.20 -1.81
N ASP A 413 18.62 -6.36 -2.62
CA ASP A 413 17.27 -5.94 -2.27
C ASP A 413 16.73 -6.77 -1.12
N TRP A 414 16.11 -6.07 -0.16
CA TRP A 414 15.63 -6.66 1.08
C TRP A 414 14.54 -5.83 1.72
N ILE A 415 13.61 -6.48 2.38
CA ILE A 415 12.64 -5.84 3.27
C ILE A 415 12.44 -6.68 4.52
N ASP A 416 12.35 -6.01 5.67
CA ASP A 416 12.13 -6.59 6.99
C ASP A 416 11.20 -5.66 7.80
N GLU A 417 11.17 -5.78 9.12
CA GLU A 417 10.25 -5.04 10.01
C GLU A 417 10.63 -3.56 10.15
N ASP A 418 11.74 -3.27 10.82
CA ASP A 418 12.19 -1.92 11.15
C ASP A 418 13.70 -1.78 11.00
N LEU A 419 14.13 -0.55 10.81
CA LEU A 419 15.53 -0.23 10.53
C LEU A 419 15.97 1.06 11.22
N ASP A 420 17.27 1.16 11.46
CA ASP A 420 17.91 2.42 11.82
C ASP A 420 17.86 3.37 10.63
N ALA A 421 17.17 4.50 10.81
CA ALA A 421 16.92 5.49 9.75
C ALA A 421 18.19 6.16 9.21
N ASP A 422 19.33 6.05 9.88
CA ASP A 422 20.60 6.69 9.50
C ASP A 422 21.61 5.71 8.90
N THR A 423 21.61 4.44 9.33
CA THR A 423 22.58 3.42 8.92
C THR A 423 22.03 2.36 7.97
N ASN A 424 20.74 2.19 7.89
CA ASN A 424 20.03 1.10 7.17
C ASN A 424 20.26 -0.29 7.79
N GLU A 425 20.60 -0.37 9.08
CA GLU A 425 20.65 -1.64 9.78
C GLU A 425 19.23 -2.09 10.16
N TRP A 426 18.86 -3.30 9.78
CA TRP A 426 17.57 -3.90 10.12
C TRP A 426 17.56 -4.40 11.56
N ILE A 427 16.96 -3.61 12.46
CA ILE A 427 17.04 -3.76 13.92
C ILE A 427 16.41 -5.07 14.38
N ALA A 428 15.20 -5.40 13.93
CA ALA A 428 14.51 -6.62 14.31
C ALA A 428 15.32 -7.87 13.92
N LYS A 429 15.91 -7.87 12.72
CA LYS A 429 16.75 -8.98 12.24
C LYS A 429 17.98 -9.18 13.12
N ASP A 430 18.72 -8.13 13.39
CA ASP A 430 19.96 -8.21 14.18
C ASP A 430 19.66 -8.67 15.62
N MET A 431 18.59 -8.20 16.19
CA MET A 431 18.14 -8.60 17.53
C MET A 431 17.74 -10.10 17.57
N LEU A 432 17.04 -10.61 16.54
CA LEU A 432 16.68 -12.02 16.46
C LEU A 432 17.91 -12.92 16.31
N ILE A 433 18.91 -12.49 15.54
CA ILE A 433 20.21 -13.18 15.43
C ILE A 433 20.90 -13.21 16.80
N ALA A 434 21.02 -12.07 17.47
CA ALA A 434 21.67 -11.96 18.78
C ALA A 434 20.99 -12.82 19.86
N LYS A 435 19.67 -12.98 19.80
CA LYS A 435 18.90 -13.81 20.72
C LYS A 435 18.86 -15.31 20.31
N ASN A 436 19.57 -15.71 19.28
CA ASN A 436 19.56 -17.07 18.69
C ASN A 436 18.13 -17.57 18.36
N LYS A 437 17.27 -16.66 17.90
CA LYS A 437 15.91 -16.95 17.47
C LYS A 437 15.85 -17.11 15.94
N GLN A 438 14.69 -17.55 15.45
CA GLN A 438 14.48 -17.81 14.02
C GLN A 438 14.71 -16.54 13.18
N VAL A 439 15.78 -16.50 12.40
CA VAL A 439 16.28 -15.35 11.65
C VAL A 439 15.43 -15.04 10.41
N GLY A 440 14.70 -16.03 9.89
CA GLY A 440 13.86 -15.89 8.70
C GLY A 440 12.50 -15.23 8.92
N ARG A 441 12.22 -14.76 10.14
CA ARG A 441 10.90 -14.19 10.48
C ARG A 441 10.54 -12.99 9.61
N GLY A 442 11.42 -12.02 9.48
CA GLY A 442 11.18 -10.76 8.79
C GLY A 442 11.52 -10.78 7.29
N ASN A 443 12.00 -11.91 6.75
CA ASN A 443 12.34 -11.99 5.33
C ASN A 443 11.11 -11.70 4.47
N TYR A 444 11.23 -10.73 3.55
CA TYR A 444 10.13 -10.29 2.69
C TYR A 444 8.89 -9.82 3.45
N TYR A 445 9.06 -9.22 4.62
CA TYR A 445 7.97 -8.81 5.49
C TYR A 445 6.94 -7.95 4.75
N ASN A 446 5.69 -8.43 4.69
CA ASN A 446 4.64 -7.85 3.86
C ASN A 446 3.67 -7.00 4.69
N HIS A 447 4.13 -5.86 5.19
CA HIS A 447 3.33 -4.92 5.99
C HIS A 447 3.35 -3.50 5.44
N SER A 448 3.67 -3.34 4.16
CA SER A 448 3.82 -2.03 3.53
C SER A 448 3.51 -2.08 2.04
N GLY A 449 3.27 -0.94 1.42
CA GLY A 449 3.05 -0.79 0.00
C GLY A 449 4.23 -0.13 -0.72
N PHE A 450 4.36 -0.37 -2.02
CA PHE A 450 5.30 0.28 -2.91
C PHE A 450 4.70 0.61 -4.27
N ALA A 451 4.08 -0.37 -4.94
CA ALA A 451 3.45 -0.15 -6.23
C ALA A 451 2.26 0.81 -6.13
N ASP A 452 1.45 0.67 -5.07
CA ASP A 452 0.33 1.57 -4.84
C ASP A 452 0.75 3.05 -4.67
N PRO A 453 1.65 3.43 -3.74
CA PRO A 453 2.12 4.82 -3.66
C PRO A 453 2.93 5.28 -4.87
N LEU A 454 3.55 4.38 -5.65
CA LEU A 454 4.18 4.74 -6.92
C LEU A 454 3.10 5.13 -7.95
N ILE A 455 2.09 4.28 -8.14
CA ILE A 455 1.02 4.48 -9.12
C ILE A 455 0.15 5.68 -8.72
N THR A 456 -0.28 5.76 -7.45
CA THR A 456 -1.21 6.81 -6.99
C THR A 456 -0.51 8.13 -6.65
N GLY A 457 0.78 8.09 -6.35
CA GLY A 457 1.57 9.26 -5.97
C GLY A 457 2.48 9.75 -7.10
N LEU A 458 3.63 9.10 -7.35
CA LEU A 458 4.59 9.59 -8.35
C LEU A 458 3.98 9.70 -9.74
N ILE A 459 3.33 8.63 -10.21
CA ILE A 459 2.62 8.60 -11.50
C ILE A 459 1.33 9.40 -11.42
N GLY A 460 0.62 9.29 -10.29
CA GLY A 460 -0.49 10.16 -9.90
C GLY A 460 -1.86 9.71 -10.36
N LEU A 461 -2.09 8.44 -10.70
CA LEU A 461 -3.43 7.94 -10.95
C LEU A 461 -4.27 8.06 -9.67
N ARG A 462 -5.43 8.71 -9.77
CA ARG A 462 -6.36 8.89 -8.65
C ARG A 462 -7.60 8.04 -8.88
N PRO A 463 -7.66 6.81 -8.32
CA PRO A 463 -8.82 5.93 -8.50
C PRO A 463 -10.11 6.60 -8.00
N ARG A 464 -11.21 6.32 -8.69
CA ARG A 464 -12.51 6.95 -8.47
C ARG A 464 -13.62 5.94 -8.75
N ALA A 465 -14.78 6.18 -8.15
CA ALA A 465 -15.97 5.35 -8.41
C ALA A 465 -16.71 5.72 -9.72
N ASP A 466 -16.41 6.90 -10.30
CA ASP A 466 -17.02 7.37 -11.56
C ASP A 466 -16.18 6.96 -12.79
N SER A 467 -16.67 7.26 -14.00
CA SER A 467 -16.00 6.91 -15.27
C SER A 467 -14.79 7.77 -15.61
N LYS A 468 -14.36 8.67 -14.73
CA LYS A 468 -13.22 9.55 -15.00
C LYS A 468 -11.89 8.88 -14.68
N ILE A 469 -10.91 9.11 -15.56
CA ILE A 469 -9.50 8.84 -15.29
C ILE A 469 -8.84 10.15 -14.97
N VAL A 470 -8.28 10.27 -13.76
CA VAL A 470 -7.58 11.47 -13.29
C VAL A 470 -6.15 11.09 -12.94
N VAL A 471 -5.18 11.73 -13.59
CA VAL A 471 -3.75 11.50 -13.35
C VAL A 471 -3.09 12.81 -13.00
N HIS A 472 -2.65 12.95 -11.74
CA HIS A 472 -1.97 14.12 -11.19
C HIS A 472 -0.58 13.76 -10.68
N PRO A 473 0.45 13.70 -11.56
CA PRO A 473 1.79 13.27 -11.16
C PRO A 473 2.39 14.15 -10.07
N LEU A 474 2.97 13.50 -9.06
CA LEU A 474 3.82 14.17 -8.08
C LEU A 474 5.29 14.19 -8.50
N LEU A 475 5.65 13.40 -9.50
CA LEU A 475 6.96 13.46 -10.13
C LEU A 475 7.19 14.84 -10.74
N LEU A 476 8.34 15.45 -10.44
CA LEU A 476 8.74 16.72 -11.02
C LEU A 476 9.31 16.54 -12.42
N ALA A 477 9.05 17.50 -13.30
CA ALA A 477 9.70 17.55 -14.60
C ALA A 477 11.23 17.66 -14.43
N GLY A 478 11.98 16.80 -15.15
CA GLY A 478 13.44 16.75 -15.08
C GLY A 478 14.01 15.71 -14.09
N GLU A 479 13.21 15.17 -13.16
CA GLU A 479 13.65 14.06 -12.31
C GLU A 479 13.81 12.76 -13.12
N TRP A 480 12.82 12.45 -13.95
CA TRP A 480 12.86 11.36 -14.90
C TRP A 480 12.64 11.86 -16.31
N THR A 481 13.40 11.35 -17.27
CA THR A 481 13.26 11.71 -18.68
C THR A 481 12.20 10.88 -19.40
N TYR A 482 11.87 9.70 -18.86
CA TYR A 482 10.78 8.85 -19.32
C TYR A 482 10.28 7.92 -18.21
N PHE A 483 9.03 7.50 -18.33
CA PHE A 483 8.45 6.35 -17.63
C PHE A 483 7.24 5.82 -18.38
N ALA A 484 6.92 4.56 -18.15
CA ALA A 484 5.66 3.94 -18.55
C ALA A 484 5.16 2.99 -17.45
N VAL A 485 3.85 3.02 -17.18
CA VAL A 485 3.11 1.96 -16.49
C VAL A 485 2.19 1.37 -17.53
N ASP A 486 2.30 0.07 -17.83
CA ASP A 486 1.59 -0.58 -18.91
C ASP A 486 0.81 -1.80 -18.46
N GLY A 487 -0.38 -1.97 -19.01
CA GLY A 487 -1.28 -3.05 -18.65
C GLY A 487 -1.85 -2.91 -17.24
N LEU A 488 -2.07 -1.68 -16.78
CA LEU A 488 -2.63 -1.37 -15.47
C LEU A 488 -4.16 -1.56 -15.49
N PRO A 489 -4.73 -2.50 -14.71
CA PRO A 489 -6.16 -2.72 -14.70
C PRO A 489 -6.89 -1.54 -14.03
N TYR A 490 -7.92 -1.04 -14.69
CA TYR A 490 -8.77 0.02 -14.18
C TYR A 490 -10.17 -0.04 -14.80
N HIS A 491 -11.21 -0.24 -13.97
CA HIS A 491 -12.63 -0.31 -14.39
C HIS A 491 -12.91 -1.31 -15.55
N GLY A 492 -12.20 -2.44 -15.55
CA GLY A 492 -12.35 -3.46 -16.58
C GLY A 492 -11.54 -3.22 -17.88
N HIS A 493 -10.82 -2.10 -17.94
CA HIS A 493 -9.90 -1.72 -19.02
C HIS A 493 -8.45 -1.92 -18.60
N LEU A 494 -7.53 -1.86 -19.58
CA LEU A 494 -6.09 -1.80 -19.37
C LEU A 494 -5.58 -0.41 -19.74
N LEU A 495 -5.01 0.29 -18.76
CA LEU A 495 -4.38 1.59 -18.98
C LEU A 495 -2.90 1.43 -19.31
N ALA A 496 -2.39 2.35 -20.16
CA ALA A 496 -0.98 2.68 -20.23
C ALA A 496 -0.79 4.18 -19.97
N ILE A 497 0.04 4.52 -18.98
CA ILE A 497 0.38 5.90 -18.60
C ILE A 497 1.84 6.10 -18.94
N VAL A 498 2.12 6.96 -19.93
CA VAL A 498 3.43 7.07 -20.57
C VAL A 498 3.93 8.52 -20.55
N TYR A 499 5.14 8.73 -20.11
CA TYR A 499 5.88 9.98 -20.28
C TYR A 499 7.17 9.73 -21.05
N ASP A 500 7.39 10.48 -22.11
CA ASP A 500 8.63 10.45 -22.89
C ASP A 500 9.01 11.89 -23.27
N GLU A 501 10.01 12.43 -22.57
CA GLU A 501 10.44 13.81 -22.78
C GLU A 501 10.94 14.08 -24.21
N THR A 502 11.52 13.07 -24.83
CA THR A 502 12.12 13.20 -26.18
C THR A 502 11.25 12.59 -27.29
N GLY A 503 10.34 11.68 -26.93
CA GLY A 503 9.55 10.87 -27.87
C GLY A 503 10.34 9.73 -28.53
N LYS A 504 11.55 9.42 -28.06
CA LYS A 504 12.44 8.42 -28.65
C LYS A 504 12.40 7.07 -27.94
N GLN A 505 12.08 7.09 -26.63
CA GLN A 505 12.11 5.89 -25.80
C GLN A 505 11.04 4.88 -26.24
N TYR A 506 9.78 5.30 -26.24
CA TYR A 506 8.66 4.42 -26.58
C TYR A 506 8.18 4.58 -28.02
N ARG A 507 8.64 5.59 -28.75
CA ARG A 507 8.26 5.90 -30.15
C ARG A 507 6.76 6.16 -30.34
N LEU A 508 6.06 6.57 -29.29
CA LEU A 508 4.62 6.91 -29.27
C LEU A 508 4.36 8.40 -29.42
N GLY A 509 5.43 9.19 -29.51
CA GLY A 509 5.43 10.65 -29.51
C GLY A 509 6.03 11.24 -28.24
N ARG A 510 6.23 12.56 -28.26
CA ARG A 510 6.80 13.31 -27.15
C ARG A 510 5.69 13.72 -26.18
N GLY A 511 5.99 13.69 -24.85
CA GLY A 511 5.16 14.26 -23.81
C GLY A 511 4.52 13.21 -22.89
N PHE A 512 3.45 13.62 -22.23
CA PHE A 512 2.71 12.77 -21.30
C PHE A 512 1.42 12.28 -21.95
N MET A 513 1.16 10.98 -21.91
CA MET A 513 0.12 10.32 -22.70
C MET A 513 -0.63 9.29 -21.83
N LEU A 514 -1.93 9.18 -22.06
CA LEU A 514 -2.81 8.19 -21.46
C LEU A 514 -3.47 7.36 -22.56
N PHE A 515 -3.37 6.05 -22.41
CA PHE A 515 -4.00 5.07 -23.31
C PHE A 515 -4.98 4.21 -22.53
N VAL A 516 -6.08 3.82 -23.15
CA VAL A 516 -7.06 2.84 -22.67
C VAL A 516 -7.22 1.79 -23.76
N ASP A 517 -6.97 0.52 -23.44
CA ASP A 517 -7.02 -0.62 -24.35
C ASP A 517 -6.25 -0.38 -25.67
N GLY A 518 -5.16 0.36 -25.57
CA GLY A 518 -4.29 0.70 -26.69
C GLY A 518 -4.68 1.95 -27.46
N GLU A 519 -5.81 2.56 -27.18
CA GLU A 519 -6.21 3.82 -27.79
C GLU A 519 -5.72 5.01 -26.95
N LYS A 520 -5.05 5.98 -27.59
CA LYS A 520 -4.61 7.21 -26.92
C LYS A 520 -5.79 8.17 -26.72
N ILE A 521 -6.23 8.30 -25.47
CA ILE A 521 -7.40 9.12 -25.12
C ILE A 521 -7.07 10.52 -24.63
N ALA A 522 -5.86 10.73 -24.10
CA ALA A 522 -5.41 12.06 -23.66
C ALA A 522 -3.90 12.20 -23.83
N SER A 523 -3.44 13.43 -24.03
CA SER A 523 -2.01 13.75 -24.03
C SER A 523 -1.72 15.23 -23.79
N ARG A 524 -0.50 15.51 -23.35
CA ARG A 524 0.04 16.87 -23.20
C ARG A 524 1.54 16.89 -23.46
N ALA A 525 2.07 18.04 -23.83
CA ALA A 525 3.48 18.20 -24.22
C ALA A 525 4.49 18.01 -23.07
N THR A 526 4.08 18.24 -21.82
CA THR A 526 4.93 18.18 -20.63
C THR A 526 4.25 17.38 -19.53
N LEU A 527 5.00 16.86 -18.59
CA LEU A 527 4.47 16.18 -17.39
C LEU A 527 3.54 17.12 -16.60
N GLY A 528 2.40 16.61 -16.17
CA GLY A 528 1.40 17.36 -15.38
C GLY A 528 0.00 16.74 -15.45
N PRO A 529 -1.03 17.38 -14.89
CA PRO A 529 -2.36 16.78 -14.81
C PRO A 529 -2.93 16.38 -16.17
N LEU A 530 -3.53 15.18 -16.24
CA LEU A 530 -4.35 14.68 -17.35
C LEU A 530 -5.68 14.17 -16.81
N GLU A 531 -6.75 14.46 -17.53
CA GLU A 531 -8.08 13.94 -17.24
C GLU A 531 -8.72 13.43 -18.53
N ALA A 532 -9.46 12.33 -18.43
CA ALA A 532 -10.21 11.75 -19.53
C ALA A 532 -11.45 10.99 -19.00
N GLU A 533 -12.39 10.71 -19.88
CA GLU A 533 -13.49 9.78 -19.61
C GLU A 533 -13.11 8.40 -20.12
N LEU A 534 -13.51 7.37 -19.39
CA LEU A 534 -13.39 6.00 -19.87
C LEU A 534 -14.25 5.80 -21.13
N PRO A 535 -13.78 5.08 -22.14
CA PRO A 535 -14.63 4.68 -23.27
C PRO A 535 -15.83 3.86 -22.78
N HIS A 536 -16.96 3.99 -23.48
CA HIS A 536 -18.18 3.24 -23.18
C HIS A 536 -18.13 1.83 -23.72
#